data_3bb3fecd4b586f86069820c2ce3d7668
#
_entry.id   3bb3fecd4b586f86069820c2ce3d7668
#
_cell.length_a   1.000
_cell.length_b   1.000
_cell.length_c   1.000
_cell.angle_alpha   90.00
_cell.angle_beta   90.00
_cell.angle_gamma   90.00
#
_symmetry.space_group_name_H-M   'P 1'
#
loop_
_entity.id
_entity.type
_entity.pdbx_description
1 polymer ?
#
loop_
_entity_poly.entity_id
_entity_poly.type
_entity_poly.pdbx_seq_one_letter_code
_entity_poly.pdbx_strand_id
1 'polypeptide(L)'
;MSIELDFPEFPYAEPPGGITCQQKPWNGVLVRADQMLFKTGDTVTFHVTVCSDITGQTLAAADQGVVSITADTTSASYTIPWDGVLDTVTEGSIIAFYTLTPADGSAPSTSQEAIVRYSRQRPGGAVCGPDN
;
A
#
# COMPACT_ATOMS: atom_id res chain seq x y z
N MET A 1 22.19 -1.59 -15.66
CA MET A 1 20.84 -1.36 -16.24
C MET A 1 19.82 -1.48 -15.13
N SER A 2 19.04 -0.44 -14.91
CA SER A 2 17.98 -0.49 -13.92
C SER A 2 16.78 -1.25 -14.48
N ILE A 3 16.21 -2.14 -13.68
CA ILE A 3 14.98 -2.85 -14.03
C ILE A 3 13.82 -1.99 -13.54
N GLU A 4 12.91 -1.68 -14.45
CA GLU A 4 11.69 -0.98 -14.08
C GLU A 4 10.74 -1.96 -13.41
N LEU A 5 10.31 -1.66 -12.20
CA LEU A 5 9.40 -2.51 -11.43
C LEU A 5 7.97 -2.01 -11.63
N ASP A 6 7.06 -2.96 -11.81
CA ASP A 6 5.64 -2.64 -11.91
C ASP A 6 5.10 -2.17 -10.54
N PHE A 7 3.98 -1.45 -10.58
CA PHE A 7 3.35 -0.96 -9.37
C PHE A 7 2.85 -2.11 -8.49
N PRO A 8 2.79 -1.91 -7.16
CA PRO A 8 2.23 -2.92 -6.26
C PRO A 8 0.71 -3.03 -6.41
N GLU A 9 0.15 -4.08 -5.84
CA GLU A 9 -1.29 -4.33 -5.88
C GLU A 9 -1.91 -4.13 -4.51
N PHE A 10 -3.19 -3.78 -4.51
CA PHE A 10 -4.03 -3.75 -3.31
C PHE A 10 -5.02 -4.91 -3.42
N PRO A 11 -4.69 -6.11 -2.88
CA PRO A 11 -5.53 -7.30 -3.12
C PRO A 11 -6.96 -7.19 -2.61
N TYR A 12 -7.20 -6.31 -1.64
CA TYR A 12 -8.54 -6.13 -1.08
C TYR A 12 -9.38 -5.11 -1.84
N ALA A 13 -8.78 -4.37 -2.78
CA ALA A 13 -9.52 -3.34 -3.52
C ALA A 13 -10.58 -3.96 -4.42
N GLU A 14 -11.79 -3.42 -4.35
CA GLU A 14 -12.88 -3.84 -5.23
C GLU A 14 -12.81 -3.09 -6.55
N PRO A 15 -13.16 -3.75 -7.67
CA PRO A 15 -13.26 -3.03 -8.94
C PRO A 15 -14.30 -1.90 -8.85
N PRO A 16 -14.02 -0.72 -9.43
CA PRO A 16 -12.87 -0.39 -10.29
C PRO A 16 -11.57 0.01 -9.58
N GLY A 17 -11.37 -0.34 -8.31
CA GLY A 17 -10.12 -0.08 -7.61
C GLY A 17 -10.30 0.84 -6.41
N GLY A 18 -11.07 0.39 -5.42
CA GLY A 18 -11.33 1.16 -4.23
C GLY A 18 -11.31 0.35 -2.94
N ILE A 19 -10.94 1.00 -1.87
CA ILE A 19 -11.05 0.49 -0.51
C ILE A 19 -12.20 1.24 0.15
N THR A 20 -13.20 0.49 0.61
CA THR A 20 -14.41 1.05 1.21
C THR A 20 -14.68 0.38 2.56
N CYS A 21 -15.82 0.69 3.17
CA CYS A 21 -16.23 0.05 4.42
C CYS A 21 -16.29 -1.47 4.32
N GLN A 22 -16.56 -2.01 3.15
CA GLN A 22 -16.65 -3.46 2.94
C GLN A 22 -15.32 -4.17 3.14
N GLN A 23 -14.21 -3.49 2.86
CA GLN A 23 -12.88 -4.03 3.05
C GLN A 23 -12.39 -3.90 4.49
N LYS A 24 -13.16 -3.28 5.35
CA LYS A 24 -12.86 -3.12 6.78
C LYS A 24 -11.46 -2.54 7.00
N PRO A 25 -11.20 -1.30 6.55
CA PRO A 25 -9.85 -0.72 6.61
C PRO A 25 -9.30 -0.58 8.04
N TRP A 26 -10.16 -0.64 9.05
CA TRP A 26 -9.71 -0.64 10.44
C TRP A 26 -8.93 -1.91 10.82
N ASN A 27 -8.98 -2.95 10.01
CA ASN A 27 -8.17 -4.16 10.16
C ASN A 27 -6.84 -4.06 9.40
N GLY A 28 -6.59 -2.92 8.77
CA GLY A 28 -5.42 -2.72 7.91
C GLY A 28 -5.74 -2.98 6.45
N VAL A 29 -4.94 -2.41 5.58
CA VAL A 29 -5.07 -2.59 4.13
C VAL A 29 -3.80 -3.23 3.61
N LEU A 30 -3.94 -4.35 2.91
CA LEU A 30 -2.80 -5.08 2.37
C LEU A 30 -2.33 -4.45 1.07
N VAL A 31 -1.01 -4.25 0.96
CA VAL A 31 -0.35 -3.91 -0.30
C VAL A 31 0.68 -5.00 -0.60
N ARG A 32 0.78 -5.41 -1.86
CA ARG A 32 1.59 -6.56 -2.24
C ARG A 32 2.37 -6.30 -3.52
N ALA A 33 3.65 -6.71 -3.50
CA ALA A 33 4.52 -6.75 -4.66
C ALA A 33 4.72 -8.23 -5.05
N ASP A 34 4.27 -8.65 -6.25
CA ASP A 34 4.28 -10.07 -6.61
C ASP A 34 4.71 -10.33 -8.06
N GLN A 35 5.50 -9.43 -8.64
CA GLN A 35 5.78 -9.48 -10.07
C GLN A 35 7.20 -9.91 -10.41
N MET A 36 7.97 -10.38 -9.42
CA MET A 36 9.34 -10.80 -9.66
C MET A 36 9.78 -11.76 -8.55
N LEU A 37 10.89 -12.43 -8.78
CA LEU A 37 11.49 -13.28 -7.76
C LEU A 37 12.27 -12.41 -6.77
N PHE A 38 11.90 -12.49 -5.50
CA PHE A 38 12.63 -11.90 -4.39
C PHE A 38 13.54 -12.97 -3.79
N LYS A 39 14.80 -12.63 -3.60
CA LYS A 39 15.82 -13.58 -3.11
C LYS A 39 16.07 -13.40 -1.63
N THR A 40 16.46 -14.47 -0.98
CA THR A 40 16.83 -14.44 0.44
C THR A 40 17.87 -13.34 0.68
N GLY A 41 17.61 -12.49 1.67
CA GLY A 41 18.47 -11.37 2.03
C GLY A 41 18.09 -10.05 1.38
N ASP A 42 17.22 -10.06 0.37
CA ASP A 42 16.69 -8.82 -0.20
C ASP A 42 15.83 -8.11 0.82
N THR A 43 15.70 -6.79 0.66
CA THR A 43 14.82 -5.96 1.48
C THR A 43 13.84 -5.25 0.56
N VAL A 44 12.55 -5.33 0.91
CA VAL A 44 11.49 -4.62 0.19
C VAL A 44 10.94 -3.56 1.13
N THR A 45 11.00 -2.30 0.73
CA THR A 45 10.49 -1.19 1.51
C THR A 45 9.24 -0.64 0.82
N PHE A 46 8.09 -0.76 1.48
CA PHE A 46 6.84 -0.21 0.99
C PHE A 46 6.69 1.22 1.49
N HIS A 47 6.41 2.13 0.57
CA HIS A 47 6.17 3.54 0.87
C HIS A 47 4.69 3.82 0.61
N VAL A 48 3.98 4.30 1.62
CA VAL A 48 2.54 4.51 1.56
C VAL A 48 2.24 5.96 1.90
N THR A 49 1.37 6.56 1.11
CA THR A 49 0.86 7.91 1.34
C THR A 49 -0.66 7.86 1.33
N VAL A 50 -1.29 8.41 2.35
CA VAL A 50 -2.74 8.54 2.44
C VAL A 50 -3.07 10.01 2.20
N CYS A 51 -3.94 10.27 1.24
CA CYS A 51 -4.31 11.61 0.83
C CYS A 51 -5.80 11.86 1.08
N SER A 52 -6.16 13.10 1.35
CA SER A 52 -7.54 13.48 1.59
C SER A 52 -8.31 13.81 0.32
N ASP A 53 -7.65 13.69 -0.84
CA ASP A 53 -8.29 13.88 -2.15
C ASP A 53 -8.08 12.63 -3.02
N ILE A 54 -8.96 12.43 -3.98
CA ILE A 54 -8.94 11.22 -4.82
C ILE A 54 -7.81 11.24 -5.86
N THR A 55 -7.18 12.38 -6.08
CA THR A 55 -6.08 12.50 -7.06
C THR A 55 -4.69 12.36 -6.42
N GLY A 56 -4.62 12.28 -5.08
CA GLY A 56 -3.35 12.05 -4.39
C GLY A 56 -2.48 13.29 -4.24
N GLN A 57 -3.06 14.47 -4.21
CA GLN A 57 -2.31 15.73 -4.13
C GLN A 57 -2.25 16.33 -2.73
N THR A 58 -3.18 15.95 -1.84
CA THR A 58 -3.25 16.51 -0.50
C THR A 58 -2.86 15.46 0.53
N LEU A 59 -1.64 15.51 1.00
CA LEU A 59 -1.09 14.55 1.96
C LEU A 59 -1.78 14.66 3.31
N ALA A 60 -2.26 13.54 3.84
CA ALA A 60 -2.82 13.45 5.18
C ALA A 60 -1.91 12.65 6.11
N ALA A 61 -1.35 11.54 5.62
CA ALA A 61 -0.45 10.70 6.40
C ALA A 61 0.50 9.93 5.48
N ALA A 62 1.63 9.51 6.03
CA ALA A 62 2.58 8.68 5.31
C ALA A 62 3.07 7.56 6.23
N ASP A 63 3.39 6.42 5.64
CA ASP A 63 3.89 5.27 6.37
C ASP A 63 4.91 4.53 5.52
N GLN A 64 5.77 3.78 6.18
CA GLN A 64 6.80 3.01 5.51
C GLN A 64 6.96 1.68 6.21
N GLY A 65 6.92 0.59 5.44
CA GLY A 65 7.08 -0.75 5.97
C GLY A 65 8.27 -1.44 5.32
N VAL A 66 9.12 -2.07 6.14
CA VAL A 66 10.29 -2.79 5.67
C VAL A 66 10.04 -4.28 5.81
N VAL A 67 10.19 -5.01 4.70
CA VAL A 67 10.00 -6.46 4.67
C VAL A 67 11.33 -7.11 4.31
N SER A 68 11.84 -7.96 5.20
CA SER A 68 13.06 -8.71 4.96
C SER A 68 12.72 -10.05 4.33
N ILE A 69 13.36 -10.37 3.21
CA ILE A 69 13.12 -11.64 2.51
C ILE A 69 13.99 -12.71 3.14
N THR A 70 13.33 -13.65 3.82
CA THR A 70 14.04 -14.73 4.55
C THR A 70 14.10 -16.03 3.77
N ALA A 71 13.32 -16.14 2.69
CA ALA A 71 13.34 -17.28 1.77
C ALA A 71 12.93 -16.79 0.40
N ASP A 72 13.47 -17.37 -0.65
CA ASP A 72 13.12 -16.99 -2.02
C ASP A 72 11.61 -17.08 -2.21
N THR A 73 11.02 -16.00 -2.75
CA THR A 73 9.57 -15.90 -2.90
C THR A 73 9.24 -15.00 -4.09
N THR A 74 8.04 -15.14 -4.62
CA THR A 74 7.56 -14.28 -5.70
C THR A 74 6.66 -13.16 -5.20
N SER A 75 6.41 -13.08 -3.90
CA SER A 75 5.55 -12.04 -3.36
C SER A 75 6.06 -11.51 -2.02
N ALA A 76 5.91 -10.22 -1.83
CA ALA A 76 6.18 -9.55 -0.57
C ALA A 76 5.00 -8.62 -0.28
N SER A 77 4.57 -8.56 0.97
CA SER A 77 3.39 -7.77 1.32
C SER A 77 3.60 -7.01 2.62
N TYR A 78 2.82 -5.94 2.77
CA TYR A 78 2.82 -5.10 3.94
C TYR A 78 1.39 -4.68 4.25
N THR A 79 1.02 -4.72 5.53
CA THR A 79 -0.30 -4.27 5.98
C THR A 79 -0.20 -2.83 6.46
N ILE A 80 -0.92 -1.94 5.79
CA ILE A 80 -0.99 -0.52 6.15
C ILE A 80 -1.80 -0.41 7.44
N PRO A 81 -1.25 0.21 8.51
CA PRO A 81 -1.94 0.26 9.79
C PRO A 81 -3.12 1.22 9.78
N TRP A 82 -4.09 0.94 10.65
CA TRP A 82 -5.23 1.82 10.86
C TRP A 82 -4.84 3.06 11.66
N ASP A 83 -4.19 2.85 12.81
CA ASP A 83 -3.89 3.92 13.77
C ASP A 83 -2.85 4.90 13.19
N GLY A 84 -3.23 6.16 13.09
CA GLY A 84 -2.35 7.24 12.66
C GLY A 84 -2.11 7.29 11.16
N VAL A 85 -2.64 6.35 10.38
CA VAL A 85 -2.48 6.29 8.93
C VAL A 85 -3.84 6.27 8.25
N LEU A 86 -4.53 5.13 8.28
CA LEU A 86 -5.83 5.03 7.59
C LEU A 86 -6.95 5.79 8.29
N ASP A 87 -6.85 5.97 9.60
CA ASP A 87 -7.87 6.69 10.36
C ASP A 87 -7.82 8.21 10.16
N THR A 88 -6.80 8.73 9.49
CA THR A 88 -6.62 10.16 9.28
C THR A 88 -7.54 10.74 8.21
N VAL A 89 -8.14 9.88 7.39
CA VAL A 89 -8.93 10.30 6.22
C VAL A 89 -10.25 9.56 6.21
N THR A 90 -11.34 10.26 5.90
CA THR A 90 -12.64 9.64 5.68
C THR A 90 -12.90 9.36 4.21
N GLU A 91 -12.33 10.17 3.32
CA GLU A 91 -12.45 9.99 1.88
C GLU A 91 -11.22 10.56 1.21
N GLY A 92 -10.65 9.82 0.26
CA GLY A 92 -9.46 10.27 -0.45
C GLY A 92 -8.85 9.14 -1.25
N SER A 93 -7.54 8.97 -1.12
CA SER A 93 -6.80 7.97 -1.87
C SER A 93 -5.63 7.42 -1.05
N ILE A 94 -5.18 6.23 -1.46
CA ILE A 94 -3.96 5.60 -0.93
C ILE A 94 -3.02 5.40 -2.10
N ILE A 95 -1.79 5.90 -1.96
CA ILE A 95 -0.74 5.73 -2.97
C ILE A 95 0.35 4.86 -2.37
N ALA A 96 0.83 3.87 -3.11
CA ALA A 96 1.90 2.99 -2.65
C ALA A 96 2.89 2.69 -3.76
N PHE A 97 4.14 2.58 -3.39
CA PHE A 97 5.19 2.04 -4.24
C PHE A 97 6.20 1.31 -3.34
N TYR A 98 7.09 0.53 -3.94
CA TYR A 98 8.10 -0.17 -3.15
C TYR A 98 9.47 0.00 -3.77
N THR A 99 10.49 -0.13 -2.91
CA THR A 99 11.90 -0.14 -3.30
C THR A 99 12.47 -1.50 -2.97
N LEU A 100 13.08 -2.14 -3.95
CA LEU A 100 13.79 -3.41 -3.76
C LEU A 100 15.27 -3.11 -3.59
N THR A 101 15.83 -3.50 -2.43
CA THR A 101 17.25 -3.39 -2.15
C THR A 101 17.85 -4.79 -2.21
N PRO A 102 18.64 -5.13 -3.24
CA PRO A 102 19.21 -6.46 -3.37
C PRO A 102 20.24 -6.78 -2.29
N ALA A 103 20.28 -8.05 -1.87
CA ALA A 103 21.23 -8.52 -0.88
C ALA A 103 22.68 -8.49 -1.39
N ASP A 104 22.87 -8.54 -2.71
CA ASP A 104 24.20 -8.60 -3.32
C ASP A 104 24.89 -7.24 -3.42
N GLY A 105 24.28 -6.17 -2.93
CA GLY A 105 24.85 -4.83 -2.98
C GLY A 105 24.58 -4.06 -4.26
N SER A 106 23.79 -4.64 -5.17
CA SER A 106 23.39 -3.93 -6.39
C SER A 106 22.55 -2.69 -6.04
N ALA A 107 22.43 -1.75 -6.99
CA ALA A 107 21.66 -0.54 -6.78
C ALA A 107 20.17 -0.86 -6.54
N PRO A 108 19.52 -0.16 -5.60
CA PRO A 108 18.09 -0.35 -5.37
C PRO A 108 17.26 0.02 -6.59
N SER A 109 16.13 -0.65 -6.75
CA SER A 109 15.16 -0.37 -7.80
C SER A 109 13.85 0.05 -7.17
N THR A 110 13.16 1.04 -7.75
CA THR A 110 11.90 1.58 -7.23
C THR A 110 10.79 1.29 -8.22
N SER A 111 9.65 0.84 -7.70
CA SER A 111 8.48 0.54 -8.53
C SER A 111 7.74 1.81 -8.95
N GLN A 112 6.84 1.67 -9.91
CA GLN A 112 5.84 2.68 -10.20
C GLN A 112 4.84 2.77 -9.05
N GLU A 113 4.16 3.90 -8.94
CA GLU A 113 3.15 4.11 -7.89
C GLU A 113 1.82 3.50 -8.30
N ALA A 114 1.15 2.86 -7.33
CA ALA A 114 -0.24 2.45 -7.45
C ALA A 114 -1.09 3.39 -6.62
N ILE A 115 -2.26 3.74 -7.14
CA ILE A 115 -3.22 4.59 -6.43
C ILE A 115 -4.56 3.87 -6.40
N VAL A 116 -5.20 3.87 -5.22
CA VAL A 116 -6.57 3.37 -5.07
C VAL A 116 -7.41 4.43 -4.36
N ARG A 117 -8.69 4.46 -4.71
CA ARG A 117 -9.64 5.30 -4.03
C ARG A 117 -9.91 4.73 -2.64
N TYR A 118 -10.06 5.61 -1.66
CA TYR A 118 -10.29 5.22 -0.28
C TYR A 118 -11.46 6.03 0.28
N SER A 119 -12.51 5.33 0.76
CA SER A 119 -13.68 6.01 1.31
C SER A 119 -14.25 5.18 2.45
N ARG A 120 -14.45 5.83 3.61
CA ARG A 120 -15.15 5.26 4.76
C ARG A 120 -16.55 5.81 4.90
N GLN A 121 -17.02 6.53 3.91
CA GLN A 121 -18.33 7.16 3.95
C GLN A 121 -19.38 6.19 3.40
N ARG A 122 -20.39 5.89 4.21
CA ARG A 122 -21.51 5.04 3.80
C ARG A 122 -22.57 5.85 3.05
N PRO A 123 -23.39 5.18 2.23
CA PRO A 123 -24.60 5.83 1.72
C PRO A 123 -25.40 6.41 2.90
N GLY A 124 -25.79 7.68 2.80
CA GLY A 124 -26.45 8.38 3.90
C GLY A 124 -25.53 9.22 4.78
N GLY A 125 -24.20 9.17 4.53
CA GLY A 125 -23.24 10.07 5.15
C GLY A 125 -22.54 9.58 6.40
N ALA A 126 -22.89 8.40 6.93
CA ALA A 126 -22.23 7.85 8.11
C ALA A 126 -20.82 7.37 7.76
N VAL A 127 -19.88 7.58 8.67
CA VAL A 127 -18.48 7.14 8.51
C VAL A 127 -18.29 5.82 9.24
N CYS A 128 -17.75 4.81 8.56
CA CYS A 128 -17.48 3.52 9.18
C CYS A 128 -16.12 3.53 9.88
N GLY A 129 -16.01 2.70 10.92
CA GLY A 129 -14.79 2.55 11.71
C GLY A 129 -14.86 1.29 12.55
N PRO A 130 -13.87 1.08 13.46
CA PRO A 130 -13.80 -0.16 14.24
C PRO A 130 -15.02 -0.43 15.11
N ASP A 131 -15.71 0.62 15.53
CA ASP A 131 -16.84 0.54 16.46
C ASP A 131 -18.20 0.65 15.76
N ASN A 132 -18.22 0.70 14.45
CA ASN A 132 -19.47 0.91 13.69
C ASN A 132 -19.75 -0.23 12.73
#